data_b3af7940b7b14d3ba435442dea77d14c
#
_entry.id   b3af7940b7b14d3ba435442dea77d14c
#
_cell.length_a   1.000
_cell.length_b   1.000
_cell.length_c   1.000
_cell.angle_alpha   90.00
_cell.angle_beta   90.00
_cell.angle_gamma   90.00
#
_symmetry.space_group_name_H-M   'P 1'
#
loop_
_entity.id
_entity.type
_entity.pdbx_description
1 polymer ?
#
loop_
_entity_poly.entity_id
_entity_poly.type
_entity_poly.pdbx_seq_one_letter_code
_entity_poly.pdbx_strand_id
1 'polypeptide(L)'
;GFMNLIKELKPEQCTFVPDDNHQITSDHGWDLSSNNNDLKDCINSANKLNIRVSLFMDPDKRQIQKAKELGADRIELFTGPYAENFLNNDSKRLNLLKYSEASLFAKSIDLGVNAGHDLDQINLREFLNNITVDEVSIGQALISDALTDGLDKTVKNYLAICQNKFS
;
A
#
# COMPACT_ATOMS: atom_id res chain seq x y z
N GLY A 1 10.62 8.04 -18.45
CA GLY A 1 10.28 8.03 -17.01
C GLY A 1 8.94 7.35 -16.76
N PHE A 2 8.55 7.18 -15.50
CA PHE A 2 7.36 6.44 -15.04
C PHE A 2 6.06 6.88 -15.75
N MET A 3 5.83 8.20 -15.88
CA MET A 3 4.64 8.73 -16.58
C MET A 3 4.57 8.33 -18.06
N ASN A 4 5.70 8.15 -18.75
CA ASN A 4 5.69 7.65 -20.12
C ASN A 4 5.30 6.17 -20.17
N LEU A 5 5.78 5.38 -19.20
CA LEU A 5 5.46 3.96 -19.11
C LEU A 5 3.97 3.74 -18.87
N ILE A 6 3.35 4.46 -17.95
CA ILE A 6 1.89 4.31 -17.68
C ILE A 6 1.03 4.81 -18.84
N LYS A 7 1.49 5.81 -19.60
CA LYS A 7 0.79 6.27 -20.82
C LYS A 7 0.83 5.22 -21.95
N GLU A 8 1.92 4.49 -22.03
CA GLU A 8 2.11 3.44 -23.04
C GLU A 8 1.34 2.16 -22.67
N LEU A 9 1.51 1.69 -21.41
CA LEU A 9 0.95 0.41 -20.96
C LEU A 9 -0.52 0.50 -20.55
N LYS A 10 -0.99 1.67 -20.11
CA LYS A 10 -2.35 1.92 -19.61
C LYS A 10 -2.79 0.84 -18.61
N PRO A 11 -2.07 0.63 -17.49
CA PRO A 11 -2.43 -0.34 -16.50
C PRO A 11 -3.77 0.02 -15.84
N GLU A 12 -4.42 -0.94 -15.21
CA GLU A 12 -5.64 -0.70 -14.43
C GLU A 12 -5.38 0.19 -13.22
N GLN A 13 -4.17 0.12 -12.64
CA GLN A 13 -3.77 0.91 -11.48
C GLN A 13 -2.28 1.26 -11.55
N CYS A 14 -1.93 2.42 -11.00
CA CYS A 14 -0.56 2.77 -10.67
C CYS A 14 -0.48 3.31 -9.23
N THR A 15 0.59 2.94 -8.50
CA THR A 15 0.90 3.51 -7.20
C THR A 15 2.06 4.49 -7.35
N PHE A 16 1.87 5.74 -6.93
CA PHE A 16 2.95 6.72 -6.81
C PHE A 16 3.59 6.62 -5.45
N VAL A 17 4.92 6.50 -5.43
CA VAL A 17 5.75 6.44 -4.23
C VAL A 17 6.68 7.65 -4.17
N PRO A 18 7.04 8.14 -2.96
CA PRO A 18 7.89 9.34 -2.82
C PRO A 18 9.39 9.06 -2.94
N ASP A 19 9.77 7.86 -3.40
CA ASP A 19 11.16 7.42 -3.43
C ASP A 19 12.05 8.30 -4.31
N ASP A 20 13.26 8.55 -3.87
CA ASP A 20 14.31 9.15 -4.65
C ASP A 20 15.30 8.11 -5.21
N ASN A 21 16.23 8.58 -6.07
CA ASN A 21 17.20 7.69 -6.73
C ASN A 21 18.27 7.10 -5.78
N HIS A 22 18.30 7.49 -4.52
CA HIS A 22 19.29 7.05 -3.52
C HIS A 22 18.72 6.03 -2.55
N GLN A 23 17.39 5.85 -2.53
CA GLN A 23 16.73 4.85 -1.69
C GLN A 23 16.87 3.45 -2.28
N ILE A 24 17.18 2.48 -1.44
CA ILE A 24 17.26 1.06 -1.81
C ILE A 24 15.85 0.47 -1.87
N THR A 25 14.96 0.92 -0.98
CA THR A 25 13.55 0.55 -0.90
C THR A 25 12.76 1.71 -0.29
N SER A 26 11.45 1.71 -0.47
CA SER A 26 10.56 2.70 0.16
C SER A 26 10.62 2.59 1.68
N ASP A 27 10.76 3.71 2.37
CA ASP A 27 10.90 3.80 3.83
C ASP A 27 9.90 4.77 4.49
N HIS A 28 9.08 5.46 3.68
CA HIS A 28 8.04 6.38 4.14
C HIS A 28 6.96 6.61 3.07
N GLY A 29 5.80 7.08 3.49
CA GLY A 29 4.73 7.54 2.61
C GLY A 29 4.90 9.01 2.19
N TRP A 30 4.06 9.49 1.27
CA TRP A 30 4.06 10.89 0.84
C TRP A 30 3.81 11.85 2.01
N ASP A 31 4.67 12.88 2.14
CA ASP A 31 4.35 14.08 2.89
C ASP A 31 3.68 15.11 1.97
N LEU A 32 2.37 15.21 2.10
CA LEU A 32 1.53 16.14 1.32
C LEU A 32 1.35 17.50 2.01
N SER A 33 2.20 17.84 2.98
CA SER A 33 2.12 19.11 3.72
C SER A 33 2.65 20.30 2.94
N SER A 34 3.53 20.06 1.96
CA SER A 34 4.14 21.09 1.11
C SER A 34 3.45 21.18 -0.27
N ASN A 35 4.07 21.93 -1.19
CA ASN A 35 3.59 22.03 -2.57
C ASN A 35 3.79 20.69 -3.31
N ASN A 36 2.70 20.11 -3.78
CA ASN A 36 2.66 18.85 -4.52
C ASN A 36 2.11 19.00 -5.94
N ASN A 37 2.37 20.14 -6.61
CA ASN A 37 1.83 20.41 -7.93
C ASN A 37 2.24 19.36 -8.96
N ASP A 38 3.49 18.93 -8.97
CA ASP A 38 3.98 17.90 -9.91
C ASP A 38 3.24 16.56 -9.69
N LEU A 39 3.06 16.15 -8.44
CA LEU A 39 2.29 14.95 -8.10
C LEU A 39 0.83 15.09 -8.56
N LYS A 40 0.22 16.23 -8.31
CA LYS A 40 -1.16 16.53 -8.76
C LYS A 40 -1.30 16.44 -10.28
N ASP A 41 -0.31 16.95 -11.03
CA ASP A 41 -0.31 16.87 -12.48
C ASP A 41 -0.14 15.43 -12.98
N CYS A 42 0.67 14.63 -12.29
CA CYS A 42 0.79 13.19 -12.56
C CYS A 42 -0.54 12.46 -12.30
N ILE A 43 -1.19 12.69 -11.15
CA ILE A 43 -2.49 12.12 -10.81
C ILE A 43 -3.53 12.50 -11.86
N ASN A 44 -3.65 13.78 -12.21
CA ASN A 44 -4.58 14.26 -13.23
C ASN A 44 -4.32 13.61 -14.60
N SER A 45 -3.06 13.38 -14.94
CA SER A 45 -2.68 12.75 -16.22
C SER A 45 -3.06 11.27 -16.25
N ALA A 46 -2.90 10.54 -15.15
CA ALA A 46 -3.32 9.15 -15.01
C ALA A 46 -4.85 9.02 -15.04
N ASN A 47 -5.56 9.87 -14.29
CA ASN A 47 -7.03 9.89 -14.25
C ASN A 47 -7.65 10.16 -15.63
N LYS A 48 -7.05 11.05 -16.45
CA LYS A 48 -7.49 11.29 -17.84
C LYS A 48 -7.35 10.05 -18.74
N LEU A 49 -6.53 9.10 -18.36
CA LEU A 49 -6.34 7.83 -19.07
C LEU A 49 -7.20 6.70 -18.50
N ASN A 50 -8.07 7.01 -17.52
CA ASN A 50 -8.86 6.05 -16.73
C ASN A 50 -7.99 5.04 -15.98
N ILE A 51 -6.80 5.45 -15.55
CA ILE A 51 -5.91 4.65 -14.72
C ILE A 51 -6.18 4.99 -13.26
N ARG A 52 -6.52 4.00 -12.45
CA ARG A 52 -6.76 4.14 -11.01
C ARG A 52 -5.46 4.54 -10.32
N VAL A 53 -5.49 5.62 -9.55
CA VAL A 53 -4.33 6.15 -8.87
C VAL A 53 -4.34 5.78 -7.40
N SER A 54 -3.26 5.13 -6.94
CA SER A 54 -2.97 4.88 -5.53
C SER A 54 -1.77 5.72 -5.10
N LEU A 55 -1.81 6.27 -3.88
CA LEU A 55 -0.67 6.97 -3.27
C LEU A 55 -0.12 6.13 -2.11
N PHE A 56 1.21 5.96 -2.07
CA PHE A 56 1.90 5.28 -0.96
C PHE A 56 1.95 6.18 0.26
N MET A 57 1.33 5.77 1.37
CA MET A 57 1.03 6.64 2.50
C MET A 57 1.39 6.00 3.84
N ASP A 58 1.93 6.80 4.74
CA ASP A 58 1.92 6.47 6.16
C ASP A 58 0.47 6.46 6.70
N PRO A 59 0.18 5.72 7.79
CA PRO A 59 -1.14 5.68 8.40
C PRO A 59 -1.46 6.97 9.19
N ASP A 60 -1.45 8.12 8.49
CA ASP A 60 -1.76 9.45 9.00
C ASP A 60 -3.04 10.00 8.34
N LYS A 61 -4.09 10.17 9.13
CA LYS A 61 -5.41 10.64 8.64
C LYS A 61 -5.35 12.00 7.95
N ARG A 62 -4.44 12.91 8.37
CA ARG A 62 -4.31 14.24 7.76
C ARG A 62 -3.70 14.13 6.37
N GLN A 63 -2.69 13.28 6.22
CA GLN A 63 -2.05 13.04 4.93
C GLN A 63 -3.01 12.28 3.99
N ILE A 64 -3.77 11.31 4.52
CA ILE A 64 -4.79 10.56 3.77
C ILE A 64 -5.90 11.50 3.26
N GLN A 65 -6.35 12.47 4.07
CA GLN A 65 -7.30 13.48 3.62
C GLN A 65 -6.76 14.27 2.42
N LYS A 66 -5.51 14.67 2.47
CA LYS A 66 -4.85 15.40 1.37
C LYS A 66 -4.69 14.54 0.11
N ALA A 67 -4.44 13.24 0.25
CA ALA A 67 -4.40 12.31 -0.87
C ALA A 67 -5.74 12.32 -1.63
N LYS A 68 -6.87 12.30 -0.91
CA LYS A 68 -8.22 12.46 -1.50
C LYS A 68 -8.38 13.79 -2.23
N GLU A 69 -7.96 14.89 -1.60
CA GLU A 69 -8.06 16.24 -2.17
C GLU A 69 -7.21 16.42 -3.44
N LEU A 70 -6.10 15.67 -3.56
CA LEU A 70 -5.28 15.63 -4.78
C LEU A 70 -5.91 14.83 -5.91
N GLY A 71 -6.94 14.03 -5.63
CA GLY A 71 -7.65 13.23 -6.63
C GLY A 71 -7.18 11.78 -6.74
N ALA A 72 -6.55 11.24 -5.69
CA ALA A 72 -6.27 9.81 -5.62
C ALA A 72 -7.58 9.00 -5.47
N ASP A 73 -7.61 7.81 -6.06
CA ASP A 73 -8.70 6.84 -5.93
C ASP A 73 -8.47 5.92 -4.74
N ARG A 74 -7.20 5.66 -4.42
CA ARG A 74 -6.76 4.76 -3.36
C ARG A 74 -5.55 5.32 -2.61
N ILE A 75 -5.30 4.74 -1.47
CA ILE A 75 -4.01 4.80 -0.78
C ILE A 75 -3.44 3.39 -0.68
N GLU A 76 -2.11 3.28 -0.64
CA GLU A 76 -1.41 2.06 -0.24
C GLU A 76 -0.68 2.33 1.06
N LEU A 77 -1.12 1.70 2.15
CA LEU A 77 -0.54 1.88 3.47
C LEU A 77 0.84 1.23 3.54
N PHE A 78 1.86 2.02 3.87
CA PHE A 78 3.22 1.54 4.13
C PHE A 78 3.25 0.68 5.40
N THR A 79 3.51 -0.61 5.27
CA THR A 79 3.44 -1.58 6.37
C THR A 79 4.78 -1.93 7.02
N GLY A 80 5.89 -1.30 6.59
CA GLY A 80 7.23 -1.52 7.15
C GLY A 80 7.28 -1.42 8.68
N PRO A 81 6.81 -0.34 9.31
CA PRO A 81 6.81 -0.21 10.78
C PRO A 81 6.03 -1.30 11.52
N TYR A 82 4.97 -1.83 10.91
CA TYR A 82 4.25 -2.98 11.46
C TYR A 82 5.10 -4.26 11.36
N ALA A 83 5.69 -4.52 10.20
CA ALA A 83 6.49 -5.71 9.96
C ALA A 83 7.73 -5.76 10.85
N GLU A 84 8.47 -4.64 10.97
CA GLU A 84 9.64 -4.52 11.85
C GLU A 84 9.31 -4.81 13.32
N ASN A 85 8.14 -4.37 13.77
CA ASN A 85 7.70 -4.51 15.16
C ASN A 85 6.82 -5.74 15.40
N PHE A 86 6.70 -6.64 14.44
CA PHE A 86 5.77 -7.76 14.50
C PHE A 86 5.99 -8.69 15.71
N LEU A 87 7.23 -8.92 16.12
CA LEU A 87 7.58 -9.75 17.27
C LEU A 87 7.45 -9.03 18.61
N ASN A 88 7.31 -7.71 18.63
CA ASN A 88 7.08 -6.92 19.84
C ASN A 88 5.57 -6.68 20.02
N ASN A 89 4.95 -7.40 20.95
CA ASN A 89 3.51 -7.39 21.12
C ASN A 89 2.90 -6.01 21.41
N ASP A 90 3.58 -5.16 22.20
CA ASP A 90 3.07 -3.81 22.52
C ASP A 90 3.14 -2.89 21.31
N SER A 91 4.28 -2.85 20.63
CA SER A 91 4.47 -2.05 19.42
C SER A 91 3.57 -2.53 18.28
N LYS A 92 3.45 -3.85 18.10
CA LYS A 92 2.55 -4.46 17.12
C LYS A 92 1.10 -4.02 17.33
N ARG A 93 0.61 -4.11 18.58
CA ARG A 93 -0.76 -3.71 18.92
C ARG A 93 -1.02 -2.23 18.62
N LEU A 94 -0.08 -1.35 18.97
CA LEU A 94 -0.18 0.07 18.65
C LEU A 94 -0.21 0.33 17.15
N ASN A 95 0.65 -0.37 16.39
CA ASN A 95 0.64 -0.28 14.94
C ASN A 95 -0.71 -0.76 14.37
N LEU A 96 -1.22 -1.92 14.77
CA LEU A 96 -2.51 -2.43 14.29
C LEU A 96 -3.65 -1.45 14.53
N LEU A 97 -3.71 -0.80 15.70
CA LEU A 97 -4.69 0.24 15.99
C LEU A 97 -4.56 1.42 15.03
N LYS A 98 -3.34 1.92 14.82
CA LYS A 98 -3.06 3.05 13.94
C LYS A 98 -3.45 2.75 12.49
N TYR A 99 -3.10 1.57 11.97
CA TYR A 99 -3.47 1.14 10.62
C TYR A 99 -4.99 0.93 10.48
N SER A 100 -5.64 0.35 11.49
CA SER A 100 -7.09 0.16 11.49
C SER A 100 -7.83 1.50 11.42
N GLU A 101 -7.42 2.46 12.26
CA GLU A 101 -8.00 3.81 12.24
C GLU A 101 -7.77 4.53 10.91
N ALA A 102 -6.58 4.42 10.32
CA ALA A 102 -6.25 5.02 9.02
C ALA A 102 -7.09 4.41 7.90
N SER A 103 -7.22 3.08 7.88
CA SER A 103 -8.03 2.37 6.89
C SER A 103 -9.51 2.75 6.99
N LEU A 104 -10.07 2.74 8.19
CA LEU A 104 -11.48 3.13 8.40
C LEU A 104 -11.71 4.59 7.98
N PHE A 105 -10.79 5.49 8.30
CA PHE A 105 -10.87 6.89 7.88
C PHE A 105 -10.83 7.01 6.36
N ALA A 106 -9.88 6.37 5.68
CA ALA A 106 -9.78 6.40 4.23
C ALA A 106 -11.09 5.93 3.56
N LYS A 107 -11.65 4.83 4.03
CA LYS A 107 -12.95 4.32 3.53
C LYS A 107 -14.11 5.29 3.81
N SER A 108 -14.09 5.99 4.93
CA SER A 108 -15.15 6.97 5.27
C SER A 108 -15.17 8.20 4.36
N ILE A 109 -14.09 8.44 3.62
CA ILE A 109 -13.97 9.54 2.64
C ILE A 109 -13.88 9.01 1.19
N ASP A 110 -14.40 7.81 0.95
CA ASP A 110 -14.43 7.16 -0.38
C ASP A 110 -13.05 7.00 -1.03
N LEU A 111 -12.05 6.57 -0.26
CA LEU A 111 -10.79 6.05 -0.77
C LEU A 111 -10.75 4.54 -0.64
N GLY A 112 -10.32 3.84 -1.69
CA GLY A 112 -9.89 2.45 -1.58
C GLY A 112 -8.61 2.36 -0.77
N VAL A 113 -8.39 1.20 -0.12
CA VAL A 113 -7.23 0.98 0.74
C VAL A 113 -6.47 -0.26 0.29
N ASN A 114 -5.24 -0.05 -0.16
CA ASN A 114 -4.26 -1.10 -0.38
C ASN A 114 -3.27 -1.10 0.80
N ALA A 115 -2.49 -2.16 0.95
CA ALA A 115 -1.40 -2.23 1.90
C ALA A 115 -0.23 -3.02 1.32
N GLY A 116 0.98 -2.59 1.60
CA GLY A 116 2.18 -3.23 1.08
C GLY A 116 3.44 -2.80 1.80
N HIS A 117 4.51 -3.49 1.52
CA HIS A 117 5.85 -3.41 2.07
C HIS A 117 6.07 -4.32 3.28
N ASP A 118 7.03 -5.23 3.16
CA ASP A 118 7.47 -6.17 4.19
C ASP A 118 6.38 -7.12 4.76
N LEU A 119 5.26 -7.24 4.05
CA LEU A 119 4.26 -8.25 4.37
C LEU A 119 4.72 -9.63 3.88
N ASP A 120 4.58 -10.63 4.76
CA ASP A 120 4.93 -12.02 4.53
C ASP A 120 3.84 -13.00 5.00
N GLN A 121 4.02 -14.31 4.81
CA GLN A 121 3.02 -15.31 5.22
C GLN A 121 2.77 -15.34 6.74
N ILE A 122 3.69 -14.82 7.56
CA ILE A 122 3.62 -14.83 9.02
C ILE A 122 2.78 -13.62 9.53
N ASN A 123 3.13 -12.41 9.06
CA ASN A 123 2.54 -11.17 9.56
C ASN A 123 1.25 -10.76 8.83
N LEU A 124 1.06 -11.17 7.57
CA LEU A 124 -0.08 -10.78 6.74
C LEU A 124 -1.43 -11.22 7.34
N ARG A 125 -1.52 -12.43 7.87
CA ARG A 125 -2.77 -12.95 8.44
C ARG A 125 -3.28 -12.07 9.59
N GLU A 126 -2.41 -11.72 10.53
CA GLU A 126 -2.77 -10.88 11.67
C GLU A 126 -3.14 -9.46 11.22
N PHE A 127 -2.41 -8.93 10.22
CA PHE A 127 -2.73 -7.65 9.61
C PHE A 127 -4.15 -7.65 9.03
N LEU A 128 -4.47 -8.62 8.18
CA LEU A 128 -5.77 -8.71 7.53
C LEU A 128 -6.93 -8.99 8.49
N ASN A 129 -6.70 -9.65 9.61
CA ASN A 129 -7.73 -9.87 10.64
C ASN A 129 -8.11 -8.58 11.38
N ASN A 130 -7.24 -7.57 11.38
CA ASN A 130 -7.44 -6.32 12.12
C ASN A 130 -7.71 -5.11 11.23
N ILE A 131 -7.26 -5.14 9.98
CA ILE A 131 -7.34 -3.99 9.06
C ILE A 131 -8.13 -4.35 7.81
N THR A 132 -9.08 -3.50 7.45
CA THR A 132 -9.86 -3.67 6.23
C THR A 132 -9.11 -3.06 5.05
N VAL A 133 -8.62 -3.89 4.14
CA VAL A 133 -7.97 -3.47 2.89
C VAL A 133 -8.64 -4.14 1.69
N ASP A 134 -8.52 -3.53 0.53
CA ASP A 134 -9.08 -4.04 -0.72
C ASP A 134 -8.05 -4.90 -1.48
N GLU A 135 -6.77 -4.53 -1.39
CA GLU A 135 -5.66 -5.22 -2.07
C GLU A 135 -4.43 -5.25 -1.16
N VAL A 136 -3.56 -6.24 -1.35
CA VAL A 136 -2.22 -6.29 -0.74
C VAL A 136 -1.16 -6.46 -1.82
N SER A 137 -0.01 -5.78 -1.62
CA SER A 137 1.17 -5.89 -2.49
C SER A 137 2.24 -6.70 -1.76
N ILE A 138 2.58 -7.88 -2.29
CA ILE A 138 3.62 -8.75 -1.74
C ILE A 138 4.79 -8.79 -2.73
N GLY A 139 5.90 -8.21 -2.34
CA GLY A 139 7.10 -8.08 -3.19
C GLY A 139 8.18 -9.10 -2.83
N GLN A 140 9.17 -8.65 -2.06
CA GLN A 140 10.35 -9.43 -1.71
C GLN A 140 10.02 -10.80 -1.09
N ALA A 141 9.10 -10.85 -0.14
CA ALA A 141 8.73 -12.07 0.56
C ALA A 141 8.16 -13.13 -0.41
N LEU A 142 7.38 -12.72 -1.42
CA LEU A 142 6.87 -13.65 -2.44
C LEU A 142 8.02 -14.36 -3.17
N ILE A 143 9.03 -13.61 -3.59
CA ILE A 143 10.18 -14.15 -4.32
C ILE A 143 11.06 -15.02 -3.41
N SER A 144 11.32 -14.54 -2.19
CA SER A 144 12.11 -15.28 -1.20
C SER A 144 11.47 -16.63 -0.86
N ASP A 145 10.17 -16.66 -0.59
CA ASP A 145 9.41 -17.88 -0.32
C ASP A 145 9.39 -18.81 -1.55
N ALA A 146 9.24 -18.23 -2.75
CA ALA A 146 9.19 -18.99 -3.99
C ALA A 146 10.49 -19.71 -4.33
N LEU A 147 11.65 -19.21 -3.87
CA LEU A 147 12.94 -19.91 -4.01
C LEU A 147 12.99 -21.21 -3.22
N THR A 148 12.24 -21.31 -2.13
CA THR A 148 12.18 -22.51 -1.28
C THR A 148 11.00 -23.40 -1.66
N ASP A 149 9.83 -22.83 -1.83
CA ASP A 149 8.56 -23.55 -1.97
C ASP A 149 8.10 -23.73 -3.42
N GLY A 150 8.66 -22.97 -4.35
CA GLY A 150 8.20 -22.85 -5.72
C GLY A 150 7.06 -21.83 -5.86
N LEU A 151 7.05 -21.10 -6.98
CA LEU A 151 6.15 -19.95 -7.19
C LEU A 151 4.66 -20.31 -7.07
N ASP A 152 4.23 -21.40 -7.69
CA ASP A 152 2.81 -21.83 -7.67
C ASP A 152 2.30 -22.07 -6.25
N LYS A 153 3.05 -22.78 -5.42
CA LYS A 153 2.70 -23.06 -4.03
C LYS A 153 2.69 -21.77 -3.21
N THR A 154 3.69 -20.92 -3.38
CA THR A 154 3.81 -19.65 -2.66
C THR A 154 2.62 -18.74 -2.96
N VAL A 155 2.27 -18.56 -4.23
CA VAL A 155 1.10 -17.74 -4.63
C VAL A 155 -0.20 -18.31 -4.02
N LYS A 156 -0.39 -19.63 -4.05
CA LYS A 156 -1.56 -20.27 -3.42
C LYS A 156 -1.62 -20.03 -1.90
N ASN A 157 -0.48 -20.06 -1.22
CA ASN A 157 -0.41 -19.78 0.22
C ASN A 157 -0.85 -18.34 0.52
N TYR A 158 -0.33 -17.34 -0.21
CA TYR A 158 -0.74 -15.94 -0.03
C TYR A 158 -2.22 -15.74 -0.35
N LEU A 159 -2.73 -16.34 -1.43
CA LEU A 159 -4.15 -16.29 -1.76
C LEU A 159 -5.02 -16.91 -0.67
N ALA A 160 -4.62 -18.03 -0.08
CA ALA A 160 -5.34 -18.67 1.02
C ALA A 160 -5.39 -17.77 2.27
N ILE A 161 -4.30 -17.04 2.57
CA ILE A 161 -4.28 -16.06 3.68
C ILE A 161 -5.27 -14.92 3.39
N CYS A 162 -5.28 -14.39 2.17
CA CYS A 162 -6.20 -13.31 1.78
C CYS A 162 -7.67 -13.76 1.80
N GLN A 163 -7.96 -14.98 1.36
CA GLN A 163 -9.33 -15.51 1.31
C GLN A 163 -9.92 -15.84 2.69
N ASN A 164 -9.10 -16.31 3.63
CA ASN A 164 -9.55 -16.65 4.99
C ASN A 164 -10.01 -15.44 5.83
N LYS A 165 -9.87 -14.22 5.30
CA LYS A 165 -10.43 -13.00 5.89
C LYS A 165 -11.96 -12.93 5.76
N PHE A 166 -12.55 -13.66 4.82
CA PHE A 166 -13.97 -13.58 4.45
C PHE A 166 -14.79 -14.82 4.84
N SER A 167 -14.22 -15.71 5.67
CA SER A 167 -14.90 -16.92 6.16
C SER A 167 -15.31 -16.81 7.64
#